data_55bad8051a2c21f79e51acc7e96fd539
#
_entry.id   55bad8051a2c21f79e51acc7e96fd539
#
_cell.length_a   1.000
_cell.length_b   1.000
_cell.length_c   1.000
_cell.angle_alpha   90.00
_cell.angle_beta   90.00
_cell.angle_gamma   90.00
#
_symmetry.space_group_name_H-M   'P 1'
#
loop_
_entity.id
_entity.type
_entity.pdbx_description
1 polymer ?
#
loop_
_entity_poly.entity_id
_entity_poly.type
_entity_poly.pdbx_seq_one_letter_code
_entity_poly.pdbx_strand_id
1 'polypeptide(L)'
;MYQAFLVKYAEIGIKGKNRYKFENALCTQMERTLKPVDGEFHVQRQQGRIFVEAKGDFDEEDVIEALRHVFGISGICPVNVIEDKTWESVAKGVGDFVEQQYDSLDFTFKVESKRSDKHYPMTSPEVCVETGAYLLDRFPELKVDVHKPQVRIWVEIREKAYVYSKVIPGAGGMPLGTNGSAMLLLSGGIDSPVAGYMIAKRGVFIDAVYFHAPPYTSERAKQKVVDLAELVSKYTGPIRLHVVNFTDIQMYIYETCPHEELTILMRRYMMRIAEILAKKNDCLGLITGESIGQVAS
;
A
#
# COMPACT_ATOMS: atom_id res chain seq x y z
N MET A 1 0.70 -9.39 -22.47
CA MET A 1 1.42 -9.31 -21.18
C MET A 1 1.80 -7.84 -20.98
N TYR A 2 1.44 -7.27 -19.85
CA TYR A 2 1.79 -5.88 -19.52
C TYR A 2 3.31 -5.77 -19.27
N GLN A 3 3.89 -4.64 -19.62
CA GLN A 3 5.33 -4.39 -19.45
C GLN A 3 5.62 -3.31 -18.41
N ALA A 4 4.59 -2.72 -17.84
CA ALA A 4 4.73 -1.66 -16.87
C ALA A 4 3.48 -1.50 -16.00
N PHE A 5 3.67 -0.80 -14.87
CA PHE A 5 2.58 -0.45 -13.97
C PHE A 5 2.61 1.05 -13.69
N LEU A 6 1.45 1.69 -13.81
CA LEU A 6 1.27 3.08 -13.42
C LEU A 6 0.58 3.13 -12.04
N VAL A 7 1.30 3.60 -11.04
CA VAL A 7 0.84 3.58 -9.66
C VAL A 7 0.29 4.94 -9.25
N LYS A 8 -0.93 4.92 -8.72
CA LYS A 8 -1.66 6.08 -8.21
C LYS A 8 -1.44 6.20 -6.70
N TYR A 9 -1.30 7.43 -6.22
CA TYR A 9 -1.33 7.80 -4.81
C TYR A 9 -2.38 8.90 -4.59
N ALA A 10 -2.94 8.99 -3.38
CA ALA A 10 -3.98 9.96 -3.07
C ALA A 10 -3.47 11.04 -2.10
N GLU A 11 -3.26 10.69 -0.83
CA GLU A 11 -2.91 11.64 0.24
C GLU A 11 -1.56 12.35 0.02
N ILE A 12 -0.62 11.73 -0.68
CA ILE A 12 0.66 12.35 -1.06
C ILE A 12 0.43 13.59 -1.95
N GLY A 13 -0.61 13.55 -2.79
CA GLY A 13 -0.92 14.61 -3.75
C GLY A 13 -1.13 16.00 -3.12
N ILE A 14 -1.61 16.06 -1.87
CA ILE A 14 -1.91 17.32 -1.15
C ILE A 14 -0.73 17.87 -0.34
N LYS A 15 0.44 17.22 -0.34
CA LYS A 15 1.60 17.59 0.48
C LYS A 15 2.38 18.83 -0.01
N GLY A 16 1.94 19.51 -1.06
CA GLY A 16 2.54 20.75 -1.56
C GLY A 16 4.04 20.62 -1.83
N LYS A 17 4.85 21.55 -1.30
CA LYS A 17 6.32 21.61 -1.52
C LYS A 17 7.07 20.39 -0.99
N ASN A 18 6.54 19.68 -0.01
CA ASN A 18 7.16 18.50 0.60
C ASN A 18 6.81 17.18 -0.12
N ARG A 19 5.99 17.22 -1.17
CA ARG A 19 5.52 16.02 -1.91
C ARG A 19 6.67 15.11 -2.29
N TYR A 20 7.77 15.64 -2.79
CA TYR A 20 8.92 14.86 -3.25
C TYR A 20 9.49 13.92 -2.18
N LYS A 21 9.45 14.30 -0.88
CA LYS A 21 9.90 13.43 0.22
C LYS A 21 9.03 12.19 0.35
N PHE A 22 7.72 12.36 0.22
CA PHE A 22 6.75 11.25 0.30
C PHE A 22 6.82 10.37 -0.96
N GLU A 23 6.96 10.98 -2.14
CA GLU A 23 7.15 10.23 -3.39
C GLU A 23 8.43 9.40 -3.35
N ASN A 24 9.55 9.96 -2.86
CA ASN A 24 10.81 9.21 -2.69
C ASN A 24 10.65 8.05 -1.71
N ALA A 25 10.03 8.29 -0.54
CA ALA A 25 9.77 7.24 0.43
C ALA A 25 8.90 6.12 -0.17
N LEU A 26 7.89 6.49 -0.99
CA LEU A 26 7.05 5.53 -1.68
C LEU A 26 7.86 4.71 -2.69
N CYS A 27 8.69 5.33 -3.53
CA CYS A 27 9.55 4.63 -4.48
C CYS A 27 10.47 3.63 -3.77
N THR A 28 11.16 4.06 -2.72
CA THR A 28 12.05 3.18 -1.94
C THR A 28 11.31 1.97 -1.34
N GLN A 29 10.07 2.16 -0.87
CA GLN A 29 9.27 1.05 -0.37
C GLN A 29 8.84 0.10 -1.48
N MET A 30 8.43 0.63 -2.63
CA MET A 30 8.07 -0.17 -3.80
C MET A 30 9.26 -0.99 -4.29
N GLU A 31 10.44 -0.39 -4.44
CA GLU A 31 11.67 -1.10 -4.82
C GLU A 31 11.99 -2.23 -3.86
N ARG A 32 11.88 -1.98 -2.55
CA ARG A 32 12.12 -2.99 -1.53
C ARG A 32 11.11 -4.14 -1.59
N THR A 33 9.83 -3.82 -1.80
CA THR A 33 8.75 -4.81 -1.82
C THR A 33 8.78 -5.65 -3.09
N LEU A 34 9.24 -5.07 -4.22
CA LEU A 34 9.42 -5.78 -5.49
C LEU A 34 10.70 -6.61 -5.55
N LYS A 35 11.68 -6.37 -4.67
CA LYS A 35 12.96 -7.08 -4.70
C LYS A 35 12.87 -8.61 -4.63
N PRO A 36 11.95 -9.24 -3.86
CA PRO A 36 11.78 -10.69 -3.83
C PRO A 36 10.94 -11.25 -4.99
N VAL A 37 10.31 -10.41 -5.80
CA VAL A 37 9.49 -10.82 -6.95
C VAL A 37 10.42 -11.10 -8.13
N ASP A 38 10.17 -12.18 -8.87
CA ASP A 38 10.92 -12.53 -10.07
C ASP A 38 10.77 -11.45 -11.14
N GLY A 39 11.87 -11.09 -11.80
CA GLY A 39 11.93 -10.02 -12.79
C GLY A 39 12.84 -8.86 -12.38
N GLU A 40 12.98 -7.89 -13.28
CA GLU A 40 13.73 -6.66 -13.04
C GLU A 40 12.75 -5.47 -13.03
N PHE A 41 12.70 -4.73 -11.92
CA PHE A 41 11.77 -3.63 -11.74
C PHE A 41 12.52 -2.31 -11.56
N HIS A 42 12.14 -1.32 -12.37
CA HIS A 42 12.68 0.02 -12.27
C HIS A 42 11.58 1.02 -11.90
N VAL A 43 11.68 1.58 -10.68
CA VAL A 43 10.67 2.47 -10.11
C VAL A 43 11.06 3.93 -10.35
N GLN A 44 10.21 4.70 -11.03
CA GLN A 44 10.47 6.09 -11.38
C GLN A 44 9.31 6.99 -10.97
N ARG A 45 9.64 8.19 -10.49
CA ARG A 45 8.65 9.24 -10.27
C ARG A 45 8.25 9.88 -11.59
N GLN A 46 6.96 10.03 -11.80
CA GLN A 46 6.39 10.88 -12.82
C GLN A 46 5.46 11.92 -12.18
N GLN A 47 5.12 12.97 -12.92
CA GLN A 47 4.24 14.01 -12.39
C GLN A 47 2.87 13.45 -11.93
N GLY A 48 2.68 13.31 -10.60
CA GLY A 48 1.45 12.79 -9.99
C GLY A 48 1.22 11.29 -10.13
N ARG A 49 2.26 10.50 -10.43
CA ARG A 49 2.28 9.03 -10.54
C ARG A 49 3.65 8.49 -10.17
N ILE A 50 3.68 7.20 -9.85
CA ILE A 50 4.92 6.42 -9.89
C ILE A 50 4.80 5.43 -11.05
N PHE A 51 5.83 5.32 -11.85
CA PHE A 51 5.92 4.38 -12.96
C PHE A 51 6.86 3.24 -12.57
N VAL A 52 6.44 2.01 -12.80
CA VAL A 52 7.24 0.80 -12.62
C VAL A 52 7.42 0.15 -13.97
N GLU A 53 8.62 0.21 -14.50
CA GLU A 53 9.01 -0.56 -15.67
C GLU A 53 9.38 -1.97 -15.22
N ALA A 54 8.85 -2.99 -15.90
CA ALA A 54 9.14 -4.38 -15.62
C ALA A 54 9.85 -5.01 -16.81
N LYS A 55 10.94 -5.74 -16.56
CA LYS A 55 11.75 -6.43 -17.57
C LYS A 55 11.99 -7.88 -17.15
N GLY A 56 12.27 -8.72 -18.12
CA GLY A 56 12.49 -10.14 -17.91
C GLY A 56 11.18 -10.92 -17.77
N ASP A 57 11.30 -12.11 -17.20
CA ASP A 57 10.16 -12.99 -16.94
C ASP A 57 9.62 -12.73 -15.52
N PHE A 58 8.36 -12.35 -15.41
CA PHE A 58 7.70 -12.05 -14.12
C PHE A 58 6.21 -12.41 -14.19
N ASP A 59 5.64 -12.69 -13.04
CA ASP A 59 4.19 -12.86 -12.90
C ASP A 59 3.53 -11.52 -12.55
N GLU A 60 2.50 -11.16 -13.32
CA GLU A 60 1.74 -9.91 -13.10
C GLU A 60 1.02 -9.90 -11.74
N GLU A 61 0.49 -11.06 -11.32
CA GLU A 61 -0.25 -11.17 -10.05
C GLU A 61 0.68 -11.00 -8.86
N ASP A 62 1.90 -11.52 -8.93
CA ASP A 62 2.92 -11.37 -7.87
C ASP A 62 3.34 -9.90 -7.72
N VAL A 63 3.54 -9.18 -8.82
CA VAL A 63 3.84 -7.74 -8.81
C VAL A 63 2.68 -6.95 -8.19
N ILE A 64 1.46 -7.24 -8.59
CA ILE A 64 0.25 -6.57 -8.07
C ILE A 64 0.11 -6.85 -6.58
N GLU A 65 0.25 -8.10 -6.16
CA GLU A 65 0.12 -8.48 -4.75
C GLU A 65 1.20 -7.81 -3.88
N ALA A 66 2.44 -7.77 -4.34
CA ALA A 66 3.52 -7.05 -3.68
C ALA A 66 3.19 -5.55 -3.53
N LEU A 67 2.74 -4.89 -4.60
CA LEU A 67 2.40 -3.47 -4.58
C LEU A 67 1.15 -3.16 -3.75
N ARG A 68 0.19 -4.09 -3.63
CA ARG A 68 -1.02 -3.91 -2.80
C ARG A 68 -0.71 -3.77 -1.31
N HIS A 69 0.41 -4.29 -0.84
CA HIS A 69 0.85 -4.19 0.54
C HIS A 69 1.59 -2.88 0.86
N VAL A 70 1.91 -2.05 -0.13
CA VAL A 70 2.65 -0.80 0.08
C VAL A 70 1.73 0.34 0.48
N PHE A 71 1.91 0.87 1.69
CA PHE A 71 1.20 2.08 2.13
C PHE A 71 1.60 3.30 1.30
N GLY A 72 0.59 4.08 0.93
CA GLY A 72 0.71 5.23 0.03
C GLY A 72 0.15 4.96 -1.37
N ILE A 73 0.06 3.70 -1.79
CA ILE A 73 -0.53 3.31 -3.08
C ILE A 73 -2.05 3.30 -2.96
N SER A 74 -2.74 4.11 -3.77
CA SER A 74 -4.20 4.12 -3.86
C SER A 74 -4.73 3.29 -5.03
N GLY A 75 -3.91 3.05 -6.05
CA GLY A 75 -4.30 2.23 -7.19
C GLY A 75 -3.10 1.78 -8.00
N ILE A 76 -3.18 0.57 -8.52
CA ILE A 76 -2.18 -0.07 -9.38
C ILE A 76 -2.84 -0.30 -10.73
N CYS A 77 -2.25 0.23 -11.79
CA CYS A 77 -2.75 0.10 -13.15
C CYS A 77 -1.70 -0.63 -14.00
N PRO A 78 -1.88 -1.90 -14.34
CA PRO A 78 -1.11 -2.54 -15.40
C PRO A 78 -1.36 -1.78 -16.71
N VAL A 79 -0.29 -1.38 -17.40
CA VAL A 79 -0.40 -0.50 -18.58
C VAL A 79 0.37 -1.05 -19.78
N ASN A 80 -0.17 -0.82 -20.98
CA ASN A 80 0.61 -0.88 -22.19
C ASN A 80 1.20 0.51 -22.46
N VAL A 81 2.48 0.53 -22.80
CA VAL A 81 3.26 1.74 -23.06
C VAL A 81 3.28 2.01 -24.56
N ILE A 82 2.93 3.22 -24.95
CA ILE A 82 3.01 3.72 -26.33
C ILE A 82 4.11 4.77 -26.36
N GLU A 83 5.23 4.43 -26.98
CA GLU A 83 6.46 5.24 -26.96
C GLU A 83 6.28 6.56 -27.69
N ASP A 84 5.66 6.53 -28.86
CA ASP A 84 5.40 7.72 -29.66
C ASP A 84 4.01 8.31 -29.34
N LYS A 85 3.97 9.61 -29.04
CA LYS A 85 2.76 10.34 -28.68
C LYS A 85 2.02 10.96 -29.86
N THR A 86 2.40 10.68 -31.10
CA THR A 86 1.58 11.10 -32.25
C THR A 86 0.18 10.51 -32.10
N TRP A 87 -0.82 11.23 -32.58
CA TRP A 87 -2.19 10.76 -32.47
C TRP A 87 -2.38 9.38 -33.12
N GLU A 88 -1.78 9.18 -34.28
CA GLU A 88 -1.84 7.93 -35.03
C GLU A 88 -1.26 6.76 -34.20
N SER A 89 -0.15 6.97 -33.52
CA SER A 89 0.48 5.96 -32.65
C SER A 89 -0.37 5.69 -31.42
N VAL A 90 -0.96 6.73 -30.81
CA VAL A 90 -1.86 6.58 -29.65
C VAL A 90 -3.12 5.83 -30.04
N ALA A 91 -3.80 6.21 -31.12
CA ALA A 91 -5.02 5.57 -31.60
C ALA A 91 -4.77 4.07 -31.91
N LYS A 92 -3.69 3.78 -32.67
CA LYS A 92 -3.29 2.42 -32.99
C LYS A 92 -3.00 1.61 -31.71
N GLY A 93 -2.18 2.16 -30.80
CA GLY A 93 -1.80 1.48 -29.55
C GLY A 93 -2.99 1.18 -28.65
N VAL A 94 -3.99 2.06 -28.61
CA VAL A 94 -5.24 1.80 -27.90
C VAL A 94 -6.05 0.69 -28.57
N GLY A 95 -6.15 0.69 -29.90
CA GLY A 95 -6.82 -0.38 -30.64
C GLY A 95 -6.15 -1.74 -30.43
N ASP A 96 -4.82 -1.79 -30.50
CA ASP A 96 -4.05 -3.02 -30.28
C ASP A 96 -4.19 -3.52 -28.84
N PHE A 97 -4.28 -2.60 -27.85
CA PHE A 97 -4.57 -2.94 -26.46
C PHE A 97 -5.94 -3.60 -26.31
N VAL A 98 -6.99 -3.04 -26.92
CA VAL A 98 -8.35 -3.58 -26.84
C VAL A 98 -8.43 -4.97 -27.46
N GLU A 99 -7.83 -5.15 -28.63
CA GLU A 99 -7.78 -6.44 -29.35
C GLU A 99 -7.04 -7.52 -28.55
N GLN A 100 -5.94 -7.18 -27.88
CA GLN A 100 -5.16 -8.12 -27.06
C GLN A 100 -5.76 -8.43 -25.70
N GLN A 101 -6.51 -7.49 -25.15
CA GLN A 101 -6.99 -7.59 -23.77
C GLN A 101 -8.33 -8.31 -23.65
N TYR A 102 -9.13 -8.34 -24.71
CA TYR A 102 -10.50 -8.85 -24.69
C TYR A 102 -10.74 -9.88 -25.79
N ASP A 103 -11.14 -11.09 -25.40
CA ASP A 103 -11.49 -12.20 -26.33
C ASP A 103 -12.79 -11.92 -27.08
N SER A 104 -13.71 -11.13 -26.49
CA SER A 104 -14.97 -10.70 -27.09
C SER A 104 -15.08 -9.20 -27.03
N LEU A 105 -15.51 -8.59 -28.12
CA LEU A 105 -15.68 -7.14 -28.26
C LEU A 105 -17.15 -6.68 -28.15
N ASP A 106 -18.10 -7.57 -27.81
CA ASP A 106 -19.49 -7.18 -27.55
C ASP A 106 -19.67 -6.67 -26.11
N PHE A 107 -19.19 -5.46 -25.86
CA PHE A 107 -19.35 -4.76 -24.58
C PHE A 107 -19.53 -3.26 -24.75
N THR A 108 -20.06 -2.61 -23.71
CA THR A 108 -20.14 -1.15 -23.65
C THR A 108 -18.88 -0.56 -23.01
N PHE A 109 -18.37 0.50 -23.60
CA PHE A 109 -17.15 1.15 -23.10
C PHE A 109 -17.28 2.67 -22.97
N LYS A 110 -16.35 3.22 -22.18
CA LYS A 110 -16.10 4.66 -22.08
C LYS A 110 -14.59 4.90 -22.09
N VAL A 111 -14.15 5.91 -22.83
CA VAL A 111 -12.78 6.40 -22.78
C VAL A 111 -12.66 7.51 -21.73
N GLU A 112 -11.66 7.39 -20.87
CA GLU A 112 -11.27 8.43 -19.92
C GLU A 112 -9.83 8.86 -20.26
N SER A 113 -9.57 10.15 -20.40
CA SER A 113 -8.23 10.63 -20.70
C SER A 113 -7.71 11.62 -19.67
N LYS A 114 -6.41 11.53 -19.42
CA LYS A 114 -5.67 12.48 -18.60
C LYS A 114 -4.37 12.85 -19.28
N ARG A 115 -4.07 14.14 -19.42
CA ARG A 115 -2.77 14.60 -19.91
C ARG A 115 -2.03 15.38 -18.82
N SER A 116 -0.78 15.08 -18.62
CA SER A 116 0.13 15.89 -17.83
C SER A 116 0.92 16.88 -18.70
N ASP A 117 1.15 16.54 -19.97
CA ASP A 117 1.76 17.41 -20.96
C ASP A 117 0.69 18.35 -21.54
N LYS A 118 0.73 19.62 -21.16
CA LYS A 118 -0.22 20.63 -21.63
C LYS A 118 0.06 21.12 -23.06
N HIS A 119 1.24 20.81 -23.61
CA HIS A 119 1.60 21.15 -24.99
C HIS A 119 1.15 20.08 -25.99
N TYR A 120 0.60 18.96 -25.53
CA TYR A 120 0.01 17.97 -26.43
C TYR A 120 -1.11 18.61 -27.23
N PRO A 121 -1.17 18.39 -28.58
CA PRO A 121 -2.08 19.14 -29.48
C PRO A 121 -3.56 19.04 -29.12
N MET A 122 -3.98 17.89 -28.53
CA MET A 122 -5.37 17.61 -28.19
C MET A 122 -5.60 17.78 -26.69
N THR A 123 -6.78 18.28 -26.31
CA THR A 123 -7.24 18.30 -24.94
C THR A 123 -7.69 16.90 -24.47
N SER A 124 -7.79 16.66 -23.14
CA SER A 124 -8.26 15.37 -22.65
C SER A 124 -9.66 14.98 -23.16
N PRO A 125 -10.66 15.91 -23.24
CA PRO A 125 -11.94 15.60 -23.89
C PRO A 125 -11.81 15.22 -25.36
N GLU A 126 -10.98 15.92 -26.14
CA GLU A 126 -10.74 15.58 -27.54
C GLU A 126 -10.13 14.19 -27.68
N VAL A 127 -9.12 13.85 -26.86
CA VAL A 127 -8.56 12.48 -26.85
C VAL A 127 -9.63 11.44 -26.53
N CYS A 128 -10.57 11.72 -25.62
CA CYS A 128 -11.67 10.78 -25.33
C CYS A 128 -12.59 10.57 -26.54
N VAL A 129 -12.96 11.66 -27.23
CA VAL A 129 -13.88 11.61 -28.39
C VAL A 129 -13.23 10.88 -29.56
N GLU A 130 -12.02 11.30 -29.93
CA GLU A 130 -11.30 10.74 -31.07
C GLU A 130 -10.91 9.26 -30.85
N THR A 131 -10.48 8.91 -29.62
CA THR A 131 -10.22 7.50 -29.27
C THR A 131 -11.51 6.67 -29.35
N GLY A 132 -12.63 7.21 -28.85
CA GLY A 132 -13.93 6.55 -28.95
C GLY A 132 -14.37 6.31 -30.40
N ALA A 133 -14.24 7.33 -31.25
CA ALA A 133 -14.55 7.25 -32.69
C ALA A 133 -13.66 6.21 -33.39
N TYR A 134 -12.34 6.24 -33.15
CA TYR A 134 -11.38 5.28 -33.70
C TYR A 134 -11.72 3.84 -33.32
N LEU A 135 -12.08 3.59 -32.05
CA LEU A 135 -12.43 2.24 -31.59
C LEU A 135 -13.72 1.72 -32.21
N LEU A 136 -14.74 2.59 -32.40
CA LEU A 136 -15.99 2.23 -33.06
C LEU A 136 -15.80 1.94 -34.57
N ASP A 137 -14.88 2.65 -35.22
CA ASP A 137 -14.53 2.42 -36.63
C ASP A 137 -13.77 1.10 -36.81
N ARG A 138 -12.83 0.82 -35.92
CA ARG A 138 -12.01 -0.41 -35.95
C ARG A 138 -12.77 -1.67 -35.50
N PHE A 139 -13.71 -1.51 -34.54
CA PHE A 139 -14.44 -2.60 -33.89
C PHE A 139 -15.94 -2.29 -33.85
N PRO A 140 -16.70 -2.61 -34.90
CA PRO A 140 -18.14 -2.29 -35.00
C PRO A 140 -19.02 -2.94 -33.93
N GLU A 141 -18.53 -3.98 -33.23
CA GLU A 141 -19.27 -4.67 -32.17
C GLU A 141 -19.31 -3.85 -30.88
N LEU A 142 -18.35 -2.93 -30.68
CA LEU A 142 -18.27 -2.08 -29.49
C LEU A 142 -19.42 -1.05 -29.47
N LYS A 143 -19.87 -0.73 -28.27
CA LYS A 143 -20.90 0.30 -28.03
C LYS A 143 -20.44 1.28 -26.96
N VAL A 144 -20.70 2.56 -27.15
CA VAL A 144 -20.38 3.60 -26.17
C VAL A 144 -21.49 3.71 -25.12
N ASP A 145 -21.11 3.65 -23.84
CA ASP A 145 -21.97 4.02 -22.72
C ASP A 145 -21.19 4.91 -21.75
N VAL A 146 -21.49 6.21 -21.74
CA VAL A 146 -20.78 7.19 -20.89
C VAL A 146 -21.25 7.17 -19.43
N HIS A 147 -22.39 6.52 -19.12
CA HIS A 147 -22.99 6.52 -17.79
C HIS A 147 -22.66 5.24 -17.00
N LYS A 148 -22.86 4.07 -17.61
CA LYS A 148 -22.66 2.76 -16.99
C LYS A 148 -21.89 1.81 -17.92
N PRO A 149 -20.65 2.18 -18.33
CA PRO A 149 -19.86 1.32 -19.21
C PRO A 149 -19.45 0.03 -18.47
N GLN A 150 -19.42 -1.08 -19.21
CA GLN A 150 -18.85 -2.34 -18.73
C GLN A 150 -17.33 -2.24 -18.62
N VAL A 151 -16.71 -1.52 -19.57
CA VAL A 151 -15.26 -1.31 -19.60
C VAL A 151 -14.93 0.19 -19.64
N ARG A 152 -13.97 0.60 -18.81
CA ARG A 152 -13.37 1.95 -18.87
C ARG A 152 -11.97 1.83 -19.42
N ILE A 153 -11.72 2.46 -20.54
CA ILE A 153 -10.41 2.53 -21.18
C ILE A 153 -9.77 3.86 -20.81
N TRP A 154 -8.65 3.79 -20.12
CA TRP A 154 -7.90 4.98 -19.71
C TRP A 154 -6.75 5.24 -20.66
N VAL A 155 -6.61 6.48 -21.11
CA VAL A 155 -5.49 6.96 -21.93
C VAL A 155 -4.80 8.11 -21.19
N GLU A 156 -3.61 7.88 -20.66
CA GLU A 156 -2.84 8.93 -20.00
C GLU A 156 -1.69 9.40 -20.90
N ILE A 157 -1.72 10.67 -21.34
CA ILE A 157 -0.66 11.30 -22.13
C ILE A 157 0.31 12.02 -21.17
N ARG A 158 1.55 11.52 -21.13
CA ARG A 158 2.63 12.00 -20.25
C ARG A 158 3.93 12.19 -21.05
N GLU A 159 5.08 11.75 -20.54
CA GLU A 159 6.31 11.62 -21.33
C GLU A 159 6.12 10.63 -22.49
N LYS A 160 5.41 9.54 -22.21
CA LYS A 160 4.88 8.57 -23.17
C LYS A 160 3.36 8.54 -23.06
N ALA A 161 2.68 7.77 -23.87
CA ALA A 161 1.27 7.49 -23.68
C ALA A 161 1.08 6.11 -23.02
N TYR A 162 0.08 6.00 -22.17
CA TYR A 162 -0.25 4.78 -21.42
C TYR A 162 -1.71 4.45 -21.61
N VAL A 163 -2.00 3.19 -21.93
CA VAL A 163 -3.36 2.67 -22.03
C VAL A 163 -3.57 1.54 -21.03
N TYR A 164 -4.73 1.56 -20.35
CA TYR A 164 -5.12 0.54 -19.40
C TYR A 164 -6.63 0.54 -19.16
N SER A 165 -7.17 -0.57 -18.66
CA SER A 165 -8.59 -0.68 -18.31
C SER A 165 -8.80 -1.14 -16.86
N LYS A 166 -7.76 -1.62 -16.19
CA LYS A 166 -7.83 -2.08 -14.80
C LYS A 166 -7.22 -1.06 -13.85
N VAL A 167 -7.88 -0.85 -12.71
CA VAL A 167 -7.36 -0.07 -11.58
C VAL A 167 -7.55 -0.91 -10.32
N ILE A 168 -6.50 -1.53 -9.87
CA ILE A 168 -6.51 -2.42 -8.71
C ILE A 168 -6.29 -1.58 -7.45
N PRO A 169 -7.18 -1.65 -6.43
CA PRO A 169 -7.01 -0.89 -5.20
C PRO A 169 -5.74 -1.29 -4.44
N GLY A 170 -4.97 -0.30 -3.98
CA GLY A 170 -3.86 -0.48 -3.06
C GLY A 170 -4.24 -0.20 -1.60
N ALA A 171 -3.27 -0.34 -0.68
CA ALA A 171 -3.48 -0.15 0.75
C ALA A 171 -3.87 1.28 1.14
N GLY A 172 -3.54 2.29 0.32
CA GLY A 172 -3.74 3.70 0.64
C GLY A 172 -2.85 4.20 1.78
N GLY A 173 -3.20 5.34 2.36
CA GLY A 173 -2.45 5.93 3.47
C GLY A 173 -1.19 6.69 3.05
N MET A 174 -0.17 6.66 3.90
CA MET A 174 1.09 7.39 3.75
C MET A 174 2.27 6.44 3.72
N PRO A 175 3.34 6.74 2.97
CA PRO A 175 4.55 5.94 2.96
C PRO A 175 5.18 5.85 4.36
N LEU A 176 5.63 4.65 4.73
CA LEU A 176 6.24 4.37 6.03
C LEU A 176 7.47 5.27 6.29
N GLY A 177 7.70 5.60 7.57
CA GLY A 177 8.82 6.41 8.02
C GLY A 177 8.67 7.91 7.73
N THR A 178 7.61 8.33 7.04
CA THR A 178 7.37 9.77 6.79
C THR A 178 6.87 10.52 8.03
N ASN A 179 6.42 9.79 9.07
CA ASN A 179 5.93 10.33 10.33
C ASN A 179 6.62 9.70 11.57
N GLY A 180 7.90 9.30 11.41
CA GLY A 180 8.71 8.75 12.50
C GLY A 180 8.41 7.28 12.79
N SER A 181 8.68 6.85 14.05
CA SER A 181 8.51 5.48 14.53
C SER A 181 7.78 5.43 15.87
N ALA A 182 7.13 4.30 16.18
CA ALA A 182 6.43 4.08 17.43
C ALA A 182 6.57 2.62 17.91
N MET A 183 6.47 2.42 19.22
CA MET A 183 6.53 1.11 19.87
C MET A 183 5.11 0.57 20.09
N LEU A 184 4.80 -0.53 19.45
CA LEU A 184 3.52 -1.24 19.59
C LEU A 184 3.59 -2.22 20.77
N LEU A 185 2.68 -2.11 21.74
CA LEU A 185 2.46 -3.15 22.72
C LEU A 185 1.64 -4.26 22.06
N LEU A 186 2.33 -5.27 21.53
CA LEU A 186 1.72 -6.35 20.77
C LEU A 186 1.31 -7.48 21.70
N SER A 187 0.06 -7.92 21.60
CA SER A 187 -0.49 -9.04 22.36
C SER A 187 -1.04 -10.12 21.42
N GLY A 188 -1.43 -11.26 21.98
CA GLY A 188 -2.10 -12.33 21.22
C GLY A 188 -3.56 -12.06 20.85
N GLY A 189 -4.10 -10.87 21.19
CA GLY A 189 -5.44 -10.40 20.79
C GLY A 189 -5.45 -9.81 19.39
N ILE A 190 -6.65 -9.52 18.87
CA ILE A 190 -6.85 -8.95 17.53
C ILE A 190 -6.65 -7.43 17.50
N ASP A 191 -6.85 -6.73 18.61
CA ASP A 191 -6.87 -5.26 18.63
C ASP A 191 -5.49 -4.64 18.44
N SER A 192 -4.44 -5.22 19.08
CA SER A 192 -3.09 -4.66 19.02
C SER A 192 -2.46 -4.73 17.61
N PRO A 193 -2.53 -5.85 16.84
CA PRO A 193 -2.02 -5.85 15.47
C PRO A 193 -2.81 -4.90 14.55
N VAL A 194 -4.13 -4.76 14.74
CA VAL A 194 -4.96 -3.81 14.00
C VAL A 194 -4.55 -2.37 14.32
N ALA A 195 -4.32 -2.03 15.59
CA ALA A 195 -3.83 -0.70 15.97
C ALA A 195 -2.46 -0.41 15.33
N GLY A 196 -1.54 -1.39 15.34
CA GLY A 196 -0.25 -1.29 14.67
C GLY A 196 -0.39 -1.02 13.16
N TYR A 197 -1.24 -1.78 12.47
CA TYR A 197 -1.54 -1.58 11.06
C TYR A 197 -2.11 -0.17 10.79
N MET A 198 -3.09 0.27 11.58
CA MET A 198 -3.75 1.57 11.40
C MET A 198 -2.78 2.74 11.57
N ILE A 199 -1.88 2.67 12.55
CA ILE A 199 -0.87 3.70 12.79
C ILE A 199 0.23 3.64 11.71
N ALA A 200 0.70 2.45 11.34
CA ALA A 200 1.64 2.27 10.24
C ALA A 200 1.12 2.85 8.92
N LYS A 201 -0.17 2.67 8.62
CA LYS A 201 -0.84 3.25 7.46
C LYS A 201 -0.81 4.78 7.45
N ARG A 202 -0.52 5.43 8.57
CA ARG A 202 -0.28 6.88 8.68
C ARG A 202 1.17 7.30 8.47
N GLY A 203 2.02 6.36 8.02
CA GLY A 203 3.42 6.59 7.70
C GLY A 203 4.38 6.43 8.87
N VAL A 204 3.99 5.70 9.90
CA VAL A 204 4.81 5.45 11.10
C VAL A 204 5.48 4.08 11.01
N PHE A 205 6.78 4.01 11.22
CA PHE A 205 7.47 2.73 11.42
C PHE A 205 7.06 2.10 12.76
N ILE A 206 6.93 0.79 12.80
CA ILE A 206 6.51 0.04 13.97
C ILE A 206 7.66 -0.85 14.47
N ASP A 207 8.09 -0.61 15.71
CA ASP A 207 8.75 -1.61 16.56
C ASP A 207 7.70 -2.18 17.51
N ALA A 208 7.89 -3.39 18.03
CA ALA A 208 6.91 -4.02 18.91
C ALA A 208 7.56 -4.56 20.19
N VAL A 209 6.78 -4.55 21.27
CA VAL A 209 7.13 -5.18 22.54
C VAL A 209 6.05 -6.17 22.94
N TYR A 210 6.46 -7.37 23.35
CA TYR A 210 5.61 -8.41 23.92
C TYR A 210 6.09 -8.78 25.32
N PHE A 211 5.17 -8.87 26.28
CA PHE A 211 5.45 -9.27 27.65
C PHE A 211 5.12 -10.75 27.83
N HIS A 212 6.15 -11.54 28.05
CA HIS A 212 6.08 -12.99 28.23
C HIS A 212 6.36 -13.35 29.69
N ALA A 213 5.49 -14.12 30.33
CA ALA A 213 5.60 -14.50 31.74
C ALA A 213 5.49 -16.04 31.92
N PRO A 214 6.53 -16.81 31.51
CA PRO A 214 6.51 -18.25 31.75
C PRO A 214 6.59 -18.56 33.25
N PRO A 215 5.93 -19.61 33.75
CA PRO A 215 5.09 -20.57 33.03
C PRO A 215 3.61 -20.12 32.83
N TYR A 216 3.24 -18.91 33.25
CA TYR A 216 1.86 -18.40 33.23
C TYR A 216 1.40 -18.06 31.80
N THR A 217 2.32 -17.70 30.93
CA THR A 217 2.07 -17.62 29.47
C THR A 217 2.80 -18.72 28.75
N SER A 218 2.09 -19.45 27.88
CA SER A 218 2.64 -20.58 27.15
C SER A 218 3.53 -20.14 25.96
N GLU A 219 4.45 -21.00 25.52
CA GLU A 219 5.20 -20.79 24.26
C GLU A 219 4.28 -20.67 23.04
N ARG A 220 3.12 -21.35 23.05
CA ARG A 220 2.10 -21.22 22.00
C ARG A 220 1.53 -19.79 21.95
N ALA A 221 1.34 -19.15 23.11
CA ALA A 221 0.89 -17.75 23.16
C ALA A 221 1.95 -16.81 22.58
N LYS A 222 3.24 -17.06 22.86
CA LYS A 222 4.35 -16.31 22.27
C LYS A 222 4.43 -16.51 20.76
N GLN A 223 4.33 -17.76 20.28
CA GLN A 223 4.33 -18.05 18.84
C GLN A 223 3.20 -17.31 18.13
N LYS A 224 1.99 -17.29 18.68
CA LYS A 224 0.88 -16.52 18.14
C LYS A 224 1.21 -15.03 17.96
N VAL A 225 1.96 -14.44 18.90
CA VAL A 225 2.38 -13.03 18.78
C VAL A 225 3.40 -12.85 17.65
N VAL A 226 4.31 -13.80 17.47
CA VAL A 226 5.24 -13.81 16.32
C VAL A 226 4.47 -13.87 15.01
N ASP A 227 3.52 -14.80 14.89
CA ASP A 227 2.70 -14.97 13.69
C ASP A 227 1.90 -13.69 13.36
N LEU A 228 1.37 -13.00 14.39
CA LEU A 228 0.68 -11.71 14.22
C LEU A 228 1.64 -10.60 13.79
N ALA A 229 2.87 -10.57 14.33
CA ALA A 229 3.90 -9.63 13.88
C ALA A 229 4.27 -9.86 12.41
N GLU A 230 4.40 -11.11 11.98
CA GLU A 230 4.66 -11.48 10.58
C GLU A 230 3.54 -11.02 9.65
N LEU A 231 2.27 -11.20 10.05
CA LEU A 231 1.13 -10.72 9.25
C LEU A 231 1.15 -9.20 9.08
N VAL A 232 1.44 -8.45 10.15
CA VAL A 232 1.54 -6.99 10.08
C VAL A 232 2.76 -6.57 9.26
N SER A 233 3.87 -7.32 9.34
CA SER A 233 5.13 -7.00 8.64
C SER A 233 4.99 -7.04 7.11
N LYS A 234 4.02 -7.74 6.56
CA LYS A 234 3.70 -7.69 5.12
C LYS A 234 3.43 -6.28 4.61
N TYR A 235 2.86 -5.43 5.48
CA TYR A 235 2.56 -4.03 5.18
C TYR A 235 3.60 -3.05 5.71
N THR A 236 4.16 -3.33 6.90
CA THR A 236 5.06 -2.42 7.61
C THR A 236 6.54 -2.68 7.30
N GLY A 237 6.85 -3.75 6.56
CA GLY A 237 8.21 -4.27 6.48
C GLY A 237 8.63 -4.87 7.83
N PRO A 238 9.93 -5.20 8.02
CA PRO A 238 10.41 -5.89 9.21
C PRO A 238 10.05 -5.14 10.49
N ILE A 239 9.47 -5.87 11.44
CA ILE A 239 9.19 -5.40 12.80
C ILE A 239 10.23 -5.97 13.74
N ARG A 240 10.88 -5.13 14.54
CA ARG A 240 11.73 -5.56 15.65
C ARG A 240 10.82 -5.89 16.83
N LEU A 241 10.68 -7.18 17.14
CA LEU A 241 9.89 -7.65 18.28
C LEU A 241 10.76 -7.85 19.52
N HIS A 242 10.56 -7.00 20.53
CA HIS A 242 11.19 -7.11 21.83
C HIS A 242 10.36 -8.05 22.73
N VAL A 243 10.91 -9.20 23.09
CA VAL A 243 10.26 -10.12 24.04
C VAL A 243 10.83 -9.88 25.43
N VAL A 244 10.00 -9.36 26.32
CA VAL A 244 10.38 -9.04 27.72
C VAL A 244 9.91 -10.15 28.64
N ASN A 245 10.82 -10.76 29.39
CA ASN A 245 10.42 -11.64 30.48
C ASN A 245 9.81 -10.83 31.64
N PHE A 246 8.54 -11.06 31.89
CA PHE A 246 7.76 -10.29 32.87
C PHE A 246 7.46 -11.11 34.13
N THR A 247 7.93 -12.37 34.24
CA THR A 247 7.58 -13.30 35.31
C THR A 247 7.90 -12.75 36.69
N ASP A 248 9.15 -12.29 36.90
CA ASP A 248 9.60 -11.83 38.23
C ASP A 248 8.82 -10.58 38.69
N ILE A 249 8.55 -9.67 37.75
CA ILE A 249 7.77 -8.48 38.06
C ILE A 249 6.31 -8.85 38.36
N GLN A 250 5.71 -9.76 37.62
CA GLN A 250 4.36 -10.25 37.86
C GLN A 250 4.25 -10.92 39.24
N MET A 251 5.19 -11.77 39.58
CA MET A 251 5.21 -12.48 40.87
C MET A 251 5.41 -11.49 42.03
N TYR A 252 6.36 -10.56 41.90
CA TYR A 252 6.56 -9.53 42.92
C TYR A 252 5.28 -8.70 43.17
N ILE A 253 4.57 -8.27 42.12
CA ILE A 253 3.32 -7.56 42.29
C ILE A 253 2.27 -8.44 42.94
N TYR A 254 2.16 -9.72 42.54
CA TYR A 254 1.22 -10.67 43.12
C TYR A 254 1.42 -10.88 44.61
N GLU A 255 2.67 -10.95 45.08
CA GLU A 255 3.03 -11.22 46.46
C GLU A 255 2.95 -9.98 47.37
N THR A 256 3.13 -8.77 46.81
CA THR A 256 3.31 -7.56 47.61
C THR A 256 2.19 -6.53 47.50
N CYS A 257 1.30 -6.69 46.49
CA CYS A 257 0.26 -5.69 46.22
C CYS A 257 -1.16 -6.26 46.41
N PRO A 258 -2.17 -5.40 46.64
CA PRO A 258 -3.57 -5.84 46.68
C PRO A 258 -4.00 -6.51 45.38
N HIS A 259 -4.63 -7.67 45.45
CA HIS A 259 -5.03 -8.47 44.30
C HIS A 259 -6.00 -7.72 43.36
N GLU A 260 -6.82 -6.81 43.90
CA GLU A 260 -7.74 -5.98 43.14
C GLU A 260 -7.02 -5.00 42.20
N GLU A 261 -5.76 -4.65 42.50
CA GLU A 261 -4.97 -3.70 41.73
C GLU A 261 -3.97 -4.38 40.76
N LEU A 262 -3.87 -5.71 40.78
CA LEU A 262 -2.86 -6.45 40.01
C LEU A 262 -2.81 -6.05 38.53
N THR A 263 -3.95 -6.03 37.87
CA THR A 263 -4.03 -5.70 36.43
C THR A 263 -3.54 -4.27 36.16
N ILE A 264 -3.93 -3.31 37.00
CA ILE A 264 -3.53 -1.91 36.85
C ILE A 264 -2.04 -1.73 37.06
N LEU A 265 -1.50 -2.38 38.12
CA LEU A 265 -0.08 -2.31 38.45
C LEU A 265 0.79 -2.97 37.39
N MET A 266 0.42 -4.18 36.93
CA MET A 266 1.11 -4.85 35.81
C MET A 266 1.13 -3.95 34.57
N ARG A 267 0.00 -3.41 34.14
CA ARG A 267 -0.08 -2.49 32.99
C ARG A 267 0.80 -1.26 33.16
N ARG A 268 0.85 -0.69 34.37
CA ARG A 268 1.73 0.45 34.67
C ARG A 268 3.20 0.12 34.47
N TYR A 269 3.64 -1.06 34.91
CA TYR A 269 5.03 -1.53 34.69
C TYR A 269 5.29 -1.82 33.21
N MET A 270 4.35 -2.47 32.52
CA MET A 270 4.46 -2.73 31.08
C MET A 270 4.62 -1.42 30.28
N MET A 271 3.84 -0.39 30.59
CA MET A 271 3.94 0.93 29.94
C MET A 271 5.31 1.58 30.20
N ARG A 272 5.84 1.52 31.42
CA ARG A 272 7.16 2.07 31.77
C ARG A 272 8.29 1.34 31.02
N ILE A 273 8.23 0.03 30.95
CA ILE A 273 9.22 -0.78 30.21
C ILE A 273 9.13 -0.47 28.72
N ALA A 274 7.91 -0.42 28.17
CA ALA A 274 7.68 -0.05 26.77
C ALA A 274 8.22 1.36 26.45
N GLU A 275 8.06 2.32 27.36
CA GLU A 275 8.61 3.69 27.22
C GLU A 275 10.15 3.66 27.18
N ILE A 276 10.78 2.90 28.04
CA ILE A 276 12.25 2.76 28.06
C ILE A 276 12.74 2.14 26.75
N LEU A 277 12.08 1.10 26.25
CA LEU A 277 12.40 0.47 24.97
C LEU A 277 12.16 1.42 23.80
N ALA A 278 11.05 2.15 23.81
CA ALA A 278 10.72 3.15 22.81
C ALA A 278 11.83 4.22 22.71
N LYS A 279 12.24 4.79 23.84
CA LYS A 279 13.34 5.78 23.89
C LYS A 279 14.67 5.22 23.38
N LYS A 280 14.99 3.96 23.70
CA LYS A 280 16.22 3.29 23.21
C LYS A 280 16.22 3.01 21.71
N ASN A 281 15.04 2.95 21.08
CA ASN A 281 14.87 2.65 19.66
C ASN A 281 14.33 3.88 18.87
N ASP A 282 14.49 5.08 19.39
CA ASP A 282 14.08 6.34 18.74
C ASP A 282 12.58 6.38 18.33
N CYS A 283 11.74 5.66 19.08
CA CYS A 283 10.29 5.71 18.90
C CYS A 283 9.71 6.94 19.60
N LEU A 284 8.83 7.65 18.91
CA LEU A 284 8.22 8.91 19.37
C LEU A 284 7.03 8.70 20.32
N GLY A 285 6.50 7.47 20.40
CA GLY A 285 5.35 7.16 21.23
C GLY A 285 5.07 5.68 21.33
N LEU A 286 4.06 5.35 22.14
CA LEU A 286 3.54 4.00 22.34
C LEU A 286 2.21 3.84 21.62
N ILE A 287 1.95 2.62 21.12
CA ILE A 287 0.68 2.22 20.50
C ILE A 287 0.09 1.11 21.35
N THR A 288 -1.16 1.27 21.77
CA THR A 288 -1.94 0.23 22.44
C THR A 288 -3.19 -0.09 21.64
N GLY A 289 -3.62 -1.36 21.67
CA GLY A 289 -4.83 -1.82 21.01
C GLY A 289 -6.00 -1.86 21.99
N GLU A 290 -6.38 -0.69 22.56
CA GLU A 290 -7.46 -0.60 23.53
C GLU A 290 -8.66 0.15 22.95
N SER A 291 -9.87 -0.31 23.30
CA SER A 291 -11.11 0.35 22.93
C SER A 291 -11.59 1.23 24.10
N ILE A 292 -12.04 2.46 23.79
CA ILE A 292 -12.71 3.32 24.77
C ILE A 292 -14.04 2.65 25.17
N GLY A 293 -14.19 2.32 26.43
CA GLY A 293 -15.37 1.64 26.97
C GLY A 293 -15.23 0.13 27.13
N GLN A 294 -14.14 -0.47 26.66
CA GLN A 294 -13.82 -1.84 27.02
C GLN A 294 -13.14 -1.86 28.39
N VAL A 295 -13.77 -2.49 29.36
CA VAL A 295 -13.17 -2.67 30.68
C VAL A 295 -11.97 -3.61 30.53
N ALA A 296 -10.85 -3.26 31.18
CA ALA A 296 -9.68 -4.13 31.23
C ALA A 296 -10.06 -5.46 31.91
N SER A 297 -10.08 -6.53 31.13
CA SER A 297 -10.24 -7.91 31.64
C SER A 297 -8.90 -8.50 31.99
#